data_fee8a99b24b830944c9a48886406041c
#
_entry.id   fee8a99b24b830944c9a48886406041c
#
_cell.length_a   1.000
_cell.length_b   1.000
_cell.length_c   1.000
_cell.angle_alpha   90.00
_cell.angle_beta   90.00
_cell.angle_gamma   90.00
#
_symmetry.space_group_name_H-M   'P 1'
#
loop_
_entity.id
_entity.type
_entity.pdbx_description
1 polymer ?
#
loop_
_entity_poly.entity_id
_entity_poly.type
_entity_poly.pdbx_seq_one_letter_code
_entity_poly.pdbx_strand_id
1 'polypeptide(L)'
;MSLPTKSVLADDVQIVRRVLAHIDAGTTDEGAAWREPVENYLSASRFAAELRLLRAMPSVFVPSATIPAPGDHVERVAFGVPLFAVRGHDQRARVFRNACRHRGFALVEEPGCSHALVCRYHGWTYRLDGSLAHVPHAEAFPGLDEAGRGLVEVPSREVDGLIVIDPLDPPGLDDDDSMAALTDGSPWRDKLLPAQRLVYSDSTVRAMNWKVLVEQFLEGYHLRSTHRDTFYPVQYDDLNVVETFGPNSRLTFPYRNIERLRDRPESTWNVDARITYVYQLFPNVMVATFPGVVSVVVIDPLDVERTTVSTYSMVKPEVAERASLDPSRRLVGAGSFIERGLTEDNEMSTGVQRGLHSGANEFVEFGRHESAIGHFHATLDERLARLVTATAF
;
A
#
# COMPACT_ATOMS: atom_id res chain seq x y z
N MET A 1 -14.27 7.71 22.40
CA MET A 1 -15.32 6.85 21.83
C MET A 1 -14.60 5.62 21.30
N SER A 2 -14.74 4.42 21.89
CA SER A 2 -14.04 3.23 21.41
C SER A 2 -14.57 2.87 20.02
N LEU A 3 -13.66 2.62 19.07
CA LEU A 3 -14.02 2.10 17.75
C LEU A 3 -14.80 0.78 17.93
N PRO A 4 -15.85 0.53 17.15
CA PRO A 4 -16.64 -0.68 17.27
C PRO A 4 -15.78 -1.91 16.93
N THR A 5 -15.89 -2.92 17.79
CA THR A 5 -15.34 -4.27 17.63
C THR A 5 -15.65 -4.84 16.26
N LYS A 6 -14.61 -5.44 15.60
CA LYS A 6 -14.62 -6.29 14.39
C LYS A 6 -15.88 -6.16 13.53
N SER A 7 -15.91 -5.20 12.61
CA SER A 7 -16.90 -5.23 11.54
C SER A 7 -16.50 -6.35 10.56
N VAL A 8 -17.31 -7.39 10.49
CA VAL A 8 -17.16 -8.42 9.45
C VAL A 8 -17.55 -7.76 8.13
N LEU A 9 -16.59 -7.66 7.19
CA LEU A 9 -16.89 -7.14 5.85
C LEU A 9 -17.92 -8.05 5.17
N ALA A 10 -18.80 -7.43 4.39
CA ALA A 10 -19.77 -8.14 3.60
C ALA A 10 -19.08 -9.05 2.56
N ASP A 11 -19.64 -10.20 2.30
CA ASP A 11 -19.22 -11.09 1.22
C ASP A 11 -19.60 -10.52 -0.17
N ASP A 12 -19.05 -11.11 -1.23
CA ASP A 12 -19.27 -10.65 -2.59
C ASP A 12 -20.77 -10.62 -2.98
N VAL A 13 -21.58 -11.58 -2.48
CA VAL A 13 -23.02 -11.62 -2.77
C VAL A 13 -23.75 -10.48 -2.06
N GLN A 14 -23.41 -10.23 -0.81
CA GLN A 14 -23.96 -9.11 -0.04
C GLN A 14 -23.61 -7.76 -0.66
N ILE A 15 -22.37 -7.61 -1.15
CA ILE A 15 -21.93 -6.39 -1.87
C ILE A 15 -22.73 -6.21 -3.15
N VAL A 16 -22.88 -7.27 -3.96
CA VAL A 16 -23.68 -7.18 -5.21
C VAL A 16 -25.11 -6.78 -4.90
N ARG A 17 -25.77 -7.37 -3.89
CA ARG A 17 -27.12 -6.97 -3.48
C ARG A 17 -27.19 -5.49 -3.10
N ARG A 18 -26.23 -5.01 -2.32
CA ARG A 18 -26.18 -3.61 -1.88
C ARG A 18 -25.98 -2.66 -3.05
N VAL A 19 -25.05 -2.98 -3.97
CA VAL A 19 -24.82 -2.20 -5.19
C VAL A 19 -26.08 -2.15 -6.05
N LEU A 20 -26.73 -3.30 -6.32
CA LEU A 20 -27.96 -3.35 -7.12
C LEU A 20 -29.10 -2.56 -6.48
N ALA A 21 -29.24 -2.61 -5.15
CA ALA A 21 -30.22 -1.80 -4.42
C ALA A 21 -29.96 -0.29 -4.56
N HIS A 22 -28.70 0.13 -4.50
CA HIS A 22 -28.34 1.53 -4.77
C HIS A 22 -28.66 1.96 -6.20
N ILE A 23 -28.38 1.11 -7.19
CA ILE A 23 -28.75 1.39 -8.59
C ILE A 23 -30.27 1.60 -8.74
N ASP A 24 -31.07 0.73 -8.12
CA ASP A 24 -32.53 0.80 -8.18
C ASP A 24 -33.09 2.06 -7.51
N ALA A 25 -32.49 2.45 -6.40
CA ALA A 25 -32.91 3.59 -5.61
C ALA A 25 -32.28 4.93 -6.09
N GLY A 26 -31.29 4.90 -6.99
CA GLY A 26 -30.51 6.09 -7.37
C GLY A 26 -29.76 6.70 -6.18
N THR A 27 -29.20 5.86 -5.30
CA THR A 27 -28.50 6.25 -4.06
C THR A 27 -27.08 5.70 -4.02
N THR A 28 -26.31 6.11 -3.04
CA THR A 28 -24.97 5.62 -2.70
C THR A 28 -24.84 5.53 -1.16
N ASP A 29 -23.76 4.94 -0.67
CA ASP A 29 -23.46 5.07 0.75
C ASP A 29 -23.13 6.52 1.11
N GLU A 30 -23.70 6.98 2.22
CA GLU A 30 -23.43 8.28 2.79
C GLU A 30 -22.85 8.13 4.20
N GLY A 31 -21.87 8.96 4.51
CA GLY A 31 -21.33 9.08 5.86
C GLY A 31 -21.36 10.51 6.37
N ALA A 32 -20.55 10.80 7.37
CA ALA A 32 -20.38 12.16 7.85
C ALA A 32 -19.49 12.95 6.89
N ALA A 33 -19.84 14.23 6.65
CA ALA A 33 -18.93 15.16 6.01
C ALA A 33 -17.73 15.45 6.93
N TRP A 34 -16.59 15.77 6.34
CA TRP A 34 -15.35 16.05 7.04
C TRP A 34 -14.73 17.36 6.55
N ARG A 35 -14.06 18.05 7.46
CA ARG A 35 -13.25 19.24 7.13
C ARG A 35 -11.82 19.01 7.62
N GLU A 36 -10.86 19.08 6.73
CA GLU A 36 -9.46 18.92 7.07
C GLU A 36 -8.74 20.26 6.94
N PRO A 37 -8.08 20.76 8.00
CA PRO A 37 -7.33 22.02 7.92
C PRO A 37 -6.24 21.95 6.85
N VAL A 38 -6.17 22.93 5.96
CA VAL A 38 -5.11 23.04 4.94
C VAL A 38 -3.72 23.04 5.57
N GLU A 39 -3.57 23.61 6.76
CA GLU A 39 -2.34 23.60 7.54
C GLU A 39 -1.81 22.19 7.78
N ASN A 40 -2.68 21.18 7.92
CA ASN A 40 -2.27 19.79 8.12
C ASN A 40 -1.53 19.19 6.91
N TYR A 41 -1.68 19.76 5.72
CA TYR A 41 -0.93 19.35 4.51
C TYR A 41 0.37 20.12 4.31
N LEU A 42 0.52 21.31 4.90
CA LEU A 42 1.62 22.23 4.66
C LEU A 42 2.60 22.34 5.84
N SER A 43 2.17 21.93 7.03
CA SER A 43 2.95 22.09 8.27
C SER A 43 4.09 21.08 8.37
N ALA A 44 5.31 21.58 8.47
CA ALA A 44 6.50 20.76 8.72
C ALA A 44 6.44 20.05 10.09
N SER A 45 5.85 20.69 11.11
CA SER A 45 5.70 20.09 12.45
C SER A 45 4.68 18.97 12.45
N ARG A 46 3.55 19.14 11.76
CA ARG A 46 2.57 18.07 11.56
C ARG A 46 3.18 16.89 10.80
N PHE A 47 3.88 17.15 9.72
CA PHE A 47 4.59 16.14 8.95
C PHE A 47 5.60 15.36 9.81
N ALA A 48 6.39 16.04 10.61
CA ALA A 48 7.34 15.38 11.51
C ALA A 48 6.64 14.47 12.53
N ALA A 49 5.46 14.85 13.02
CA ALA A 49 4.66 14.00 13.89
C ALA A 49 4.09 12.78 13.15
N GLU A 50 3.57 12.98 11.94
CA GLU A 50 3.09 11.90 11.06
C GLU A 50 4.22 10.90 10.75
N LEU A 51 5.41 11.37 10.37
CA LEU A 51 6.56 10.49 10.08
C LEU A 51 6.97 9.65 11.30
N ARG A 52 6.94 10.23 12.51
CA ARG A 52 7.18 9.46 13.74
C ARG A 52 6.10 8.40 13.95
N LEU A 53 4.83 8.73 13.71
CA LEU A 53 3.73 7.78 13.80
C LEU A 53 3.93 6.61 12.83
N LEU A 54 4.23 6.91 11.55
CA LEU A 54 4.46 5.91 10.51
C LEU A 54 5.58 4.94 10.87
N ARG A 55 6.67 5.43 11.49
CA ARG A 55 7.80 4.62 11.97
C ARG A 55 7.47 3.82 13.24
N ALA A 56 6.54 4.28 14.04
CA ALA A 56 6.12 3.63 15.27
C ALA A 56 5.03 2.56 15.06
N MET A 57 4.59 2.36 13.82
CA MET A 57 3.55 1.38 13.47
C MET A 57 4.08 0.26 12.58
N PRO A 58 3.52 -0.96 12.67
CA PRO A 58 3.75 -1.99 11.66
C PRO A 58 3.26 -1.50 10.29
N SER A 59 4.00 -1.85 9.24
CA SER A 59 3.65 -1.41 7.88
C SER A 59 3.97 -2.45 6.82
N VAL A 60 3.25 -2.41 5.70
CA VAL A 60 3.57 -3.25 4.53
C VAL A 60 4.85 -2.75 3.90
N PHE A 61 5.81 -3.65 3.73
CA PHE A 61 7.07 -3.35 3.03
C PHE A 61 6.92 -3.56 1.52
N VAL A 62 6.67 -4.78 1.08
CA VAL A 62 6.44 -5.13 -0.34
C VAL A 62 5.51 -6.34 -0.44
N PRO A 63 4.88 -6.61 -1.59
CA PRO A 63 4.22 -7.89 -1.84
C PRO A 63 5.22 -9.06 -1.84
N SER A 64 4.82 -10.22 -1.35
CA SER A 64 5.62 -11.45 -1.37
C SER A 64 6.06 -11.86 -2.79
N ALA A 65 5.25 -11.52 -3.79
CA ALA A 65 5.53 -11.79 -5.19
C ALA A 65 6.74 -11.02 -5.75
N THR A 66 7.30 -10.06 -5.04
CA THR A 66 8.54 -9.35 -5.42
C THR A 66 9.79 -10.20 -5.19
N ILE A 67 9.72 -11.18 -4.28
CA ILE A 67 10.83 -12.08 -3.94
C ILE A 67 10.33 -13.54 -3.88
N PRO A 68 9.89 -14.12 -5.01
CA PRO A 68 9.24 -15.43 -5.03
C PRO A 68 10.17 -16.62 -4.78
N ALA A 69 11.47 -16.51 -5.05
CA ALA A 69 12.43 -17.61 -4.98
C ALA A 69 13.63 -17.30 -4.07
N PRO A 70 14.29 -18.31 -3.49
CA PRO A 70 15.50 -18.12 -2.69
C PRO A 70 16.57 -17.33 -3.43
N GLY A 71 17.09 -16.31 -2.78
CA GLY A 71 18.06 -15.37 -3.35
C GLY A 71 17.44 -14.10 -3.92
N ASP A 72 16.15 -14.12 -4.26
CA ASP A 72 15.47 -12.91 -4.72
C ASP A 72 15.49 -11.84 -3.64
N HIS A 73 15.78 -10.61 -4.04
CA HIS A 73 15.85 -9.46 -3.16
C HIS A 73 15.34 -8.21 -3.84
N VAL A 74 14.83 -7.28 -3.03
CA VAL A 74 14.31 -5.99 -3.45
C VAL A 74 14.56 -4.95 -2.35
N GLU A 75 14.99 -3.76 -2.74
CA GLU A 75 15.17 -2.62 -1.85
C GLU A 75 13.96 -1.69 -1.88
N ARG A 76 13.77 -0.96 -0.80
CA ARG A 76 12.86 0.19 -0.71
C ARG A 76 13.26 1.08 0.47
N VAL A 77 13.11 2.38 0.30
CA VAL A 77 13.20 3.32 1.43
C VAL A 77 11.83 3.43 2.08
N ALA A 78 11.68 2.88 3.28
CA ALA A 78 10.45 2.97 4.06
C ALA A 78 10.55 4.10 5.08
N PHE A 79 9.72 5.13 4.95
CA PHE A 79 9.67 6.28 5.85
C PHE A 79 11.06 6.93 6.11
N GLY A 80 11.88 7.03 5.06
CA GLY A 80 13.24 7.56 5.13
C GLY A 80 14.31 6.58 5.62
N VAL A 81 13.98 5.32 5.89
CA VAL A 81 14.92 4.27 6.29
C VAL A 81 15.20 3.34 5.10
N PRO A 82 16.45 3.25 4.60
CA PRO A 82 16.81 2.29 3.55
C PRO A 82 16.72 0.85 4.06
N LEU A 83 15.89 0.03 3.43
CA LEU A 83 15.67 -1.37 3.76
C LEU A 83 15.77 -2.23 2.50
N PHE A 84 15.96 -3.54 2.66
CA PHE A 84 15.74 -4.51 1.60
C PHE A 84 15.12 -5.78 2.16
N ALA A 85 14.30 -6.45 1.34
CA ALA A 85 13.80 -7.78 1.62
C ALA A 85 14.57 -8.81 0.80
N VAL A 86 14.76 -10.00 1.36
CA VAL A 86 15.39 -11.14 0.68
C VAL A 86 14.68 -12.45 1.03
N ARG A 87 14.53 -13.34 0.03
CA ARG A 87 14.07 -14.72 0.27
C ARG A 87 15.24 -15.60 0.66
N GLY A 88 15.22 -16.15 1.86
CA GLY A 88 16.21 -17.10 2.33
C GLY A 88 16.07 -18.48 1.67
N HIS A 89 17.12 -19.33 1.76
CA HIS A 89 17.06 -20.73 1.35
C HIS A 89 16.02 -21.56 2.10
N ASP A 90 15.66 -21.12 3.30
CA ASP A 90 14.59 -21.68 4.14
C ASP A 90 13.18 -21.20 3.74
N GLN A 91 13.05 -20.53 2.60
CA GLN A 91 11.82 -19.93 2.06
C GLN A 91 11.25 -18.77 2.90
N ARG A 92 11.92 -18.32 3.95
CA ARG A 92 11.47 -17.19 4.76
C ARG A 92 11.88 -15.87 4.11
N ALA A 93 10.96 -14.93 4.02
CA ALA A 93 11.27 -13.54 3.74
C ALA A 93 11.86 -12.89 5.00
N ARG A 94 12.94 -12.14 4.83
CA ARG A 94 13.56 -11.33 5.87
C ARG A 94 13.76 -9.92 5.37
N VAL A 95 13.65 -8.95 6.26
CA VAL A 95 13.92 -7.55 5.93
C VAL A 95 15.10 -7.07 6.77
N PHE A 96 16.04 -6.40 6.13
CA PHE A 96 17.24 -5.86 6.78
C PHE A 96 17.37 -4.36 6.50
N ARG A 97 18.03 -3.64 7.42
CA ARG A 97 18.54 -2.30 7.13
C ARG A 97 19.59 -2.40 6.02
N ASN A 98 19.43 -1.62 4.97
CA ASN A 98 20.27 -1.70 3.77
C ASN A 98 21.62 -1.01 3.98
N ALA A 99 22.44 -1.60 4.84
CA ALA A 99 23.74 -1.06 5.22
C ALA A 99 24.74 -2.18 5.57
N CYS A 100 25.87 -2.23 4.89
CA CYS A 100 26.99 -3.10 5.22
C CYS A 100 27.55 -2.75 6.62
N ARG A 101 27.78 -3.75 7.44
CA ARG A 101 28.27 -3.59 8.83
C ARG A 101 29.72 -3.12 8.94
N HIS A 102 30.42 -2.99 7.81
CA HIS A 102 31.74 -2.38 7.76
C HIS A 102 31.65 -0.84 7.83
N ARG A 103 31.12 -0.20 6.77
CA ARG A 103 31.09 1.26 6.63
C ARG A 103 29.77 1.81 6.08
N GLY A 104 28.67 1.04 6.19
CA GLY A 104 27.33 1.50 5.88
C GLY A 104 26.96 1.56 4.38
N PHE A 105 27.82 1.01 3.47
CA PHE A 105 27.49 0.99 2.05
C PHE A 105 26.23 0.13 1.80
N ALA A 106 25.33 0.58 0.93
CA ALA A 106 24.12 -0.17 0.57
C ALA A 106 24.48 -1.52 -0.08
N LEU A 107 23.83 -2.59 0.34
CA LEU A 107 24.09 -3.94 -0.17
C LEU A 107 23.24 -4.27 -1.39
N VAL A 108 22.01 -3.77 -1.41
CA VAL A 108 21.04 -3.96 -2.49
C VAL A 108 20.69 -2.56 -3.02
N GLU A 109 20.85 -2.34 -4.31
CA GLU A 109 20.56 -1.07 -4.98
C GLU A 109 19.50 -1.23 -6.08
N GLU A 110 19.25 -2.48 -6.50
CA GLU A 110 18.24 -2.83 -7.50
C GLU A 110 17.65 -4.21 -7.18
N PRO A 111 16.43 -4.51 -7.60
CA PRO A 111 15.87 -5.86 -7.50
C PRO A 111 16.75 -6.88 -8.23
N GLY A 112 16.93 -8.06 -7.64
CA GLY A 112 17.78 -9.08 -8.22
C GLY A 112 17.67 -10.42 -7.51
N CYS A 113 18.59 -11.35 -7.89
CA CYS A 113 18.72 -12.66 -7.28
C CYS A 113 20.20 -12.99 -7.05
N SER A 114 20.56 -13.40 -5.84
CA SER A 114 21.93 -13.69 -5.45
C SER A 114 21.99 -14.83 -4.45
N HIS A 115 23.05 -15.65 -4.52
CA HIS A 115 23.30 -16.71 -3.52
C HIS A 115 23.84 -16.17 -2.19
N ALA A 116 24.44 -14.98 -2.21
CA ALA A 116 24.94 -14.24 -1.06
C ALA A 116 24.95 -12.76 -1.37
N LEU A 117 24.92 -11.94 -0.32
CA LEU A 117 24.90 -10.48 -0.40
C LEU A 117 26.34 -9.96 -0.24
N VAL A 118 26.96 -9.54 -1.32
CA VAL A 118 28.35 -9.08 -1.34
C VAL A 118 28.41 -7.56 -1.40
N CYS A 119 29.00 -6.94 -0.38
CA CYS A 119 29.24 -5.51 -0.38
C CYS A 119 30.28 -5.14 -1.44
N ARG A 120 29.86 -4.42 -2.47
CA ARG A 120 30.73 -4.07 -3.59
C ARG A 120 31.85 -3.09 -3.23
N TYR A 121 31.84 -2.50 -2.02
CA TYR A 121 32.86 -1.57 -1.58
C TYR A 121 34.15 -2.31 -1.16
N HIS A 122 34.05 -3.31 -0.26
CA HIS A 122 35.22 -4.03 0.28
C HIS A 122 35.03 -5.56 0.35
N GLY A 123 34.01 -6.11 -0.31
CA GLY A 123 33.80 -7.55 -0.41
C GLY A 123 33.29 -8.23 0.86
N TRP A 124 32.87 -7.51 1.91
CA TRP A 124 32.19 -8.15 3.03
C TRP A 124 30.96 -8.87 2.53
N THR A 125 30.85 -10.15 2.89
CA THR A 125 29.83 -11.04 2.34
C THR A 125 28.91 -11.54 3.44
N TYR A 126 27.61 -11.50 3.18
CA TYR A 126 26.58 -11.97 4.11
C TYR A 126 25.77 -13.10 3.46
N ARG A 127 25.32 -14.06 4.26
CA ARG A 127 24.34 -15.06 3.83
C ARG A 127 22.96 -14.43 3.71
N LEU A 128 22.03 -15.15 3.10
CA LEU A 128 20.64 -14.68 2.94
C LEU A 128 19.87 -14.61 4.26
N ASP A 129 20.38 -15.23 5.34
CA ASP A 129 19.87 -15.11 6.70
C ASP A 129 20.43 -13.87 7.44
N GLY A 130 21.27 -13.07 6.77
CA GLY A 130 21.90 -11.88 7.31
C GLY A 130 23.21 -12.15 8.08
N SER A 131 23.61 -13.40 8.35
CA SER A 131 24.86 -13.69 9.03
C SER A 131 26.08 -13.31 8.19
N LEU A 132 27.12 -12.78 8.83
CA LEU A 132 28.39 -12.48 8.17
C LEU A 132 29.06 -13.80 7.73
N ALA A 133 29.43 -13.91 6.45
CA ALA A 133 30.01 -15.12 5.87
C ALA A 133 31.51 -15.00 5.60
N HIS A 134 31.97 -13.80 5.23
CA HIS A 134 33.37 -13.57 4.84
C HIS A 134 33.77 -12.11 4.99
N VAL A 135 34.97 -11.91 5.48
CA VAL A 135 35.66 -10.61 5.57
C VAL A 135 36.99 -10.75 4.83
N PRO A 136 37.22 -10.06 3.71
CA PRO A 136 38.53 -10.02 3.07
C PRO A 136 39.57 -9.46 4.02
N HIS A 137 40.74 -10.11 4.09
CA HIS A 137 41.83 -9.72 4.99
C HIS A 137 41.39 -9.60 6.45
N ALA A 138 40.67 -10.62 6.95
CA ALA A 138 40.14 -10.63 8.32
C ALA A 138 41.22 -10.43 9.39
N GLU A 139 42.47 -10.84 9.10
CA GLU A 139 43.64 -10.62 9.91
C GLU A 139 43.94 -9.12 10.20
N ALA A 140 43.48 -8.23 9.32
CA ALA A 140 43.62 -6.79 9.51
C ALA A 140 42.58 -6.18 10.44
N PHE A 141 41.65 -7.00 10.95
CA PHE A 141 40.59 -6.57 11.89
C PHE A 141 40.73 -7.31 13.24
N PRO A 142 41.83 -7.06 13.98
CA PRO A 142 42.05 -7.77 15.26
C PRO A 142 40.94 -7.47 16.25
N GLY A 143 40.31 -8.54 16.80
CA GLY A 143 39.21 -8.42 17.77
C GLY A 143 37.83 -8.17 17.12
N LEU A 144 37.67 -8.31 15.81
CA LEU A 144 36.38 -8.28 15.20
C LEU A 144 35.50 -9.44 15.69
N ASP A 145 34.39 -9.11 16.33
CA ASP A 145 33.35 -10.08 16.63
C ASP A 145 32.50 -10.35 15.36
N GLU A 146 32.89 -11.33 14.57
CA GLU A 146 32.18 -11.68 13.33
C GLU A 146 30.74 -12.12 13.60
N ALA A 147 30.46 -12.80 14.71
CA ALA A 147 29.11 -13.24 15.07
C ALA A 147 28.17 -12.06 15.34
N GLY A 148 28.68 -11.01 15.95
CA GLY A 148 27.94 -9.76 16.18
C GLY A 148 27.87 -8.81 14.98
N ARG A 149 28.45 -9.18 13.83
CA ARG A 149 28.49 -8.34 12.61
C ARG A 149 27.54 -8.81 11.51
N GLY A 150 26.53 -9.60 11.84
CA GLY A 150 25.41 -9.85 10.96
C GLY A 150 24.65 -8.57 10.58
N LEU A 151 23.88 -8.61 9.51
CA LEU A 151 23.00 -7.52 9.09
C LEU A 151 21.97 -7.22 10.19
N VAL A 152 21.53 -5.96 10.25
CA VAL A 152 20.51 -5.55 11.22
C VAL A 152 19.15 -5.92 10.65
N GLU A 153 18.55 -6.96 11.19
CA GLU A 153 17.20 -7.40 10.79
C GLU A 153 16.15 -6.44 11.33
N VAL A 154 15.16 -6.12 10.50
CA VAL A 154 13.89 -5.53 10.90
C VAL A 154 12.91 -6.69 11.01
N PRO A 155 12.38 -6.99 12.22
CA PRO A 155 11.44 -8.09 12.37
C PRO A 155 10.29 -7.95 11.35
N SER A 156 9.98 -9.05 10.70
CA SER A 156 9.02 -9.05 9.60
C SER A 156 8.30 -10.40 9.51
N ARG A 157 7.11 -10.37 8.88
CA ARG A 157 6.31 -11.56 8.64
C ARG A 157 5.59 -11.47 7.31
N GLU A 158 5.28 -12.61 6.72
CA GLU A 158 4.42 -12.69 5.55
C GLU A 158 2.97 -12.91 5.99
N VAL A 159 2.08 -12.06 5.51
CA VAL A 159 0.63 -12.12 5.78
C VAL A 159 -0.12 -11.99 4.47
N ASP A 160 -0.77 -13.08 4.06
CA ASP A 160 -1.67 -13.11 2.89
C ASP A 160 -1.11 -12.39 1.65
N GLY A 161 0.15 -12.71 1.29
CA GLY A 161 0.82 -12.19 0.10
C GLY A 161 1.54 -10.84 0.30
N LEU A 162 1.59 -10.32 1.52
CA LEU A 162 2.31 -9.10 1.87
C LEU A 162 3.44 -9.40 2.86
N ILE A 163 4.58 -8.74 2.72
CA ILE A 163 5.65 -8.71 3.72
C ILE A 163 5.42 -7.47 4.60
N VAL A 164 5.13 -7.72 5.86
CA VAL A 164 4.87 -6.67 6.87
C VAL A 164 6.07 -6.57 7.78
N ILE A 165 6.56 -5.36 8.03
CA ILE A 165 7.63 -5.04 8.97
C ILE A 165 7.04 -4.52 10.28
N ASP A 166 7.72 -4.84 11.37
CA ASP A 166 7.44 -4.27 12.68
C ASP A 166 7.90 -2.80 12.77
N PRO A 167 7.47 -2.04 13.78
CA PRO A 167 7.87 -0.65 13.96
C PRO A 167 9.38 -0.43 13.81
N LEU A 168 9.76 0.60 13.06
CA LEU A 168 11.16 0.95 12.79
C LEU A 168 11.82 1.68 13.98
N ASP A 169 11.03 2.44 14.73
CA ASP A 169 11.45 3.22 15.89
C ASP A 169 10.73 2.69 17.15
N PRO A 170 11.41 1.97 18.04
CA PRO A 170 10.85 1.53 19.30
C PRO A 170 10.87 2.67 20.36
N PRO A 171 9.95 2.68 21.36
CA PRO A 171 8.86 1.73 21.43
C PRO A 171 7.83 2.01 20.36
N GLY A 172 7.41 0.96 19.61
CA GLY A 172 6.28 1.06 18.70
C GLY A 172 5.00 1.40 19.44
N LEU A 173 4.01 1.94 18.74
CA LEU A 173 2.66 1.96 19.26
C LEU A 173 2.16 0.53 19.35
N ASP A 174 1.61 0.18 20.51
CA ASP A 174 0.83 -1.03 20.68
C ASP A 174 -0.49 -0.82 19.93
N ASP A 175 -0.54 -1.30 18.71
CA ASP A 175 -1.67 -1.14 17.79
C ASP A 175 -2.17 -2.51 17.34
N ASP A 176 -2.68 -3.27 18.32
CA ASP A 176 -3.26 -4.58 18.11
C ASP A 176 -4.37 -4.56 17.04
N ASP A 177 -5.14 -3.47 16.94
CA ASP A 177 -6.24 -3.35 15.97
C ASP A 177 -5.74 -3.28 14.53
N SER A 178 -4.66 -2.54 14.26
CA SER A 178 -4.07 -2.50 12.91
C SER A 178 -3.49 -3.85 12.52
N MET A 179 -2.85 -4.54 13.47
CA MET A 179 -2.27 -5.84 13.25
C MET A 179 -3.28 -6.96 13.15
N ALA A 180 -4.31 -6.96 14.01
CA ALA A 180 -5.40 -7.94 13.93
C ALA A 180 -6.13 -7.85 12.58
N ALA A 181 -6.33 -6.64 12.05
CA ALA A 181 -6.92 -6.43 10.74
C ALA A 181 -6.05 -6.97 9.59
N LEU A 182 -4.73 -7.04 9.79
CA LEU A 182 -3.79 -7.60 8.81
C LEU A 182 -3.56 -9.11 8.98
N THR A 183 -3.84 -9.70 10.14
CA THR A 183 -3.47 -11.08 10.47
C THR A 183 -4.64 -12.07 10.54
N ASP A 184 -5.86 -11.59 10.86
CA ASP A 184 -7.02 -12.45 11.10
C ASP A 184 -7.97 -12.51 9.88
N GLY A 185 -7.56 -13.26 8.85
CA GLY A 185 -8.39 -13.50 7.67
C GLY A 185 -8.55 -12.22 6.85
N SER A 186 -7.44 -11.73 6.33
CA SER A 186 -7.40 -10.53 5.50
C SER A 186 -8.44 -10.56 4.39
N PRO A 187 -9.26 -9.52 4.23
CA PRO A 187 -10.33 -9.51 3.23
C PRO A 187 -9.81 -9.53 1.78
N TRP A 188 -8.51 -9.29 1.56
CA TRP A 188 -7.83 -9.41 0.28
C TRP A 188 -7.16 -10.76 0.05
N ARG A 189 -7.20 -11.68 1.02
CA ARG A 189 -6.50 -12.99 0.99
C ARG A 189 -6.71 -13.75 -0.32
N ASP A 190 -7.96 -13.85 -0.76
CA ASP A 190 -8.30 -14.54 -2.01
C ASP A 190 -7.88 -13.76 -3.27
N LYS A 191 -7.44 -12.51 -3.09
CA LYS A 191 -7.00 -11.62 -4.17
C LYS A 191 -5.47 -11.62 -4.31
N LEU A 192 -4.73 -11.71 -3.19
CA LEU A 192 -3.26 -11.77 -3.15
C LEU A 192 -2.76 -13.19 -2.85
N LEU A 193 -3.10 -14.15 -3.71
CA LEU A 193 -2.65 -15.53 -3.53
C LEU A 193 -1.13 -15.64 -3.71
N PRO A 194 -0.45 -16.55 -2.96
CA PRO A 194 1.01 -16.73 -3.06
C PRO A 194 1.51 -17.13 -4.46
N ALA A 195 0.62 -17.68 -5.31
CA ALA A 195 0.93 -18.07 -6.68
C ALA A 195 0.88 -16.93 -7.69
N GLN A 196 0.49 -15.70 -7.30
CA GLN A 196 0.45 -14.57 -8.23
C GLN A 196 1.86 -14.17 -8.68
N ARG A 197 1.96 -13.70 -9.92
CA ARG A 197 3.21 -13.23 -10.51
C ARG A 197 3.23 -11.72 -10.61
N LEU A 198 4.32 -11.12 -10.15
CA LEU A 198 4.62 -9.72 -10.39
C LEU A 198 4.84 -9.52 -11.90
N VAL A 199 4.08 -8.62 -12.50
CA VAL A 199 4.18 -8.28 -13.93
C VAL A 199 4.56 -6.82 -14.17
N TYR A 200 4.47 -5.99 -13.13
CA TYR A 200 4.87 -4.59 -13.17
C TYR A 200 5.27 -4.13 -11.78
N SER A 201 6.35 -3.39 -11.70
CA SER A 201 6.73 -2.60 -10.52
C SER A 201 7.32 -1.27 -10.98
N ASP A 202 6.97 -0.21 -10.27
CA ASP A 202 7.47 1.13 -10.48
C ASP A 202 7.56 1.87 -9.15
N SER A 203 8.52 2.79 -9.05
CA SER A 203 8.68 3.64 -7.88
C SER A 203 9.05 5.04 -8.33
N THR A 204 8.15 5.99 -8.11
CA THR A 204 8.30 7.38 -8.57
C THR A 204 8.04 8.36 -7.45
N VAL A 205 8.78 9.48 -7.46
CA VAL A 205 8.53 10.60 -6.56
C VAL A 205 7.44 11.50 -7.16
N ARG A 206 6.40 11.75 -6.37
CA ARG A 206 5.32 12.68 -6.69
C ARG A 206 5.50 13.97 -5.91
N ALA A 207 5.24 15.13 -6.56
CA ALA A 207 5.37 16.45 -5.95
C ALA A 207 4.08 16.84 -5.21
N MET A 208 3.73 16.07 -4.17
CA MET A 208 2.55 16.32 -3.35
C MET A 208 2.65 15.66 -1.98
N ASN A 209 1.84 16.14 -1.04
CA ASN A 209 1.68 15.56 0.28
C ASN A 209 1.09 14.15 0.18
N TRP A 210 1.56 13.24 1.01
CA TRP A 210 1.17 11.83 1.00
C TRP A 210 -0.33 11.61 1.26
N LYS A 211 -0.98 12.50 2.04
CA LYS A 211 -2.41 12.39 2.32
C LYS A 211 -3.27 12.68 1.08
N VAL A 212 -2.86 13.63 0.24
CA VAL A 212 -3.52 13.90 -1.05
C VAL A 212 -3.53 12.66 -1.94
N LEU A 213 -2.43 11.89 -1.92
CA LEU A 213 -2.33 10.61 -2.65
C LEU A 213 -3.22 9.51 -2.04
N VAL A 214 -3.36 9.46 -0.72
CA VAL A 214 -4.26 8.51 -0.06
C VAL A 214 -5.71 8.83 -0.38
N GLU A 215 -6.09 10.10 -0.26
CA GLU A 215 -7.46 10.60 -0.43
C GLU A 215 -8.05 10.26 -1.80
N GLN A 216 -7.28 10.39 -2.88
CA GLN A 216 -7.75 10.09 -4.24
C GLN A 216 -8.25 8.64 -4.44
N PHE A 217 -7.77 7.69 -3.62
CA PHE A 217 -8.22 6.30 -3.66
C PHE A 217 -9.49 6.05 -2.83
N LEU A 218 -9.89 7.00 -1.98
CA LEU A 218 -10.90 6.81 -0.95
C LEU A 218 -12.27 7.38 -1.32
N GLU A 219 -12.48 7.74 -2.59
CA GLU A 219 -13.74 8.27 -3.06
C GLU A 219 -13.94 8.00 -4.57
N GLY A 220 -15.17 8.12 -5.05
CA GLY A 220 -15.51 7.98 -6.47
C GLY A 220 -16.21 9.21 -7.05
N TYR A 221 -16.25 10.30 -6.30
CA TYR A 221 -16.91 11.55 -6.71
C TYR A 221 -16.21 12.20 -7.92
N HIS A 222 -14.88 12.01 -8.04
CA HIS A 222 -14.09 12.53 -9.15
C HIS A 222 -14.22 11.70 -10.46
N LEU A 223 -14.78 10.48 -10.42
CA LEU A 223 -14.78 9.57 -11.57
C LEU A 223 -15.35 10.21 -12.85
N ARG A 224 -16.45 10.95 -12.72
CA ARG A 224 -17.11 11.56 -13.88
C ARG A 224 -16.32 12.69 -14.51
N SER A 225 -15.66 13.50 -13.68
CA SER A 225 -14.94 14.69 -14.13
C SER A 225 -13.52 14.38 -14.58
N THR A 226 -12.80 13.57 -13.78
CA THR A 226 -11.39 13.22 -14.01
C THR A 226 -11.24 12.08 -15.01
N HIS A 227 -11.98 10.99 -14.83
CA HIS A 227 -11.86 9.77 -15.62
C HIS A 227 -12.87 9.68 -16.76
N ARG A 228 -13.20 10.80 -17.38
CA ARG A 228 -14.24 10.91 -18.40
C ARG A 228 -14.07 9.91 -19.55
N ASP A 229 -12.84 9.66 -19.96
CA ASP A 229 -12.50 8.82 -21.10
C ASP A 229 -11.86 7.48 -20.70
N THR A 230 -11.72 7.23 -19.40
CA THR A 230 -11.14 6.01 -18.82
C THR A 230 -12.16 5.24 -17.98
N PHE A 231 -12.26 5.49 -16.68
CA PHE A 231 -13.11 4.69 -15.79
C PHE A 231 -14.59 5.02 -15.90
N TYR A 232 -14.99 6.28 -16.04
CA TYR A 232 -16.40 6.70 -16.07
C TYR A 232 -17.27 6.00 -17.12
N PRO A 233 -16.82 5.72 -18.37
CA PRO A 233 -17.63 5.01 -19.33
C PRO A 233 -18.01 3.59 -18.94
N VAL A 234 -17.24 2.96 -18.06
CA VAL A 234 -17.39 1.55 -17.67
C VAL A 234 -17.81 1.35 -16.22
N GLN A 235 -17.59 2.35 -15.35
CA GLN A 235 -17.98 2.32 -13.93
C GLN A 235 -19.13 3.30 -13.65
N TYR A 236 -19.80 3.10 -12.53
CA TYR A 236 -20.71 4.09 -11.98
C TYR A 236 -19.92 5.16 -11.26
N ASP A 237 -20.27 6.42 -11.46
CA ASP A 237 -19.83 7.52 -10.63
C ASP A 237 -20.73 7.65 -9.37
N ASP A 238 -20.18 8.13 -8.30
CA ASP A 238 -20.89 8.36 -7.04
C ASP A 238 -21.70 7.16 -6.51
N LEU A 239 -21.37 5.95 -6.94
CA LEU A 239 -21.98 4.74 -6.44
C LEU A 239 -20.93 3.92 -5.72
N ASN A 240 -20.69 4.27 -4.48
CA ASN A 240 -19.72 3.63 -3.62
C ASN A 240 -20.42 2.83 -2.53
N VAL A 241 -19.88 1.65 -2.22
CA VAL A 241 -20.15 0.96 -0.97
C VAL A 241 -18.90 1.07 -0.13
N VAL A 242 -19.02 1.71 1.03
CA VAL A 242 -17.90 1.99 1.94
C VAL A 242 -18.06 1.15 3.21
N GLU A 243 -17.02 0.43 3.56
CA GLU A 243 -16.96 -0.36 4.79
C GLU A 243 -15.65 -0.09 5.51
N THR A 244 -15.71 -0.02 6.84
CA THR A 244 -14.53 0.15 7.69
C THR A 244 -14.27 -1.12 8.51
N PHE A 245 -13.01 -1.45 8.74
CA PHE A 245 -12.58 -2.57 9.57
C PHE A 245 -11.31 -2.17 10.36
N GLY A 246 -11.52 -1.86 11.63
CA GLY A 246 -10.49 -1.18 12.44
C GLY A 246 -10.09 0.16 11.81
N PRO A 247 -8.79 0.45 11.68
CA PRO A 247 -8.29 1.68 11.06
C PRO A 247 -8.37 1.69 9.53
N ASN A 248 -8.78 0.58 8.94
CA ASN A 248 -8.77 0.35 7.49
C ASN A 248 -10.15 0.57 6.88
N SER A 249 -10.19 0.66 5.54
CA SER A 249 -11.46 0.72 4.79
C SER A 249 -11.42 -0.13 3.53
N ARG A 250 -12.60 -0.53 3.06
CA ARG A 250 -12.85 -1.12 1.74
C ARG A 250 -13.85 -0.28 0.99
N LEU A 251 -13.48 0.17 -0.19
CA LEU A 251 -14.37 0.84 -1.12
C LEU A 251 -14.68 -0.11 -2.29
N THR A 252 -15.90 -0.04 -2.76
CA THR A 252 -16.41 -0.85 -3.85
C THR A 252 -16.78 0.06 -5.01
N PHE A 253 -16.14 -0.11 -6.16
CA PHE A 253 -16.41 0.63 -7.39
C PHE A 253 -17.03 -0.33 -8.42
N PRO A 254 -18.36 -0.32 -8.60
CA PRO A 254 -19.02 -1.25 -9.50
C PRO A 254 -18.89 -0.82 -10.98
N TYR A 255 -18.68 -1.83 -11.83
CA TYR A 255 -18.77 -1.64 -13.27
C TYR A 255 -20.23 -1.72 -13.71
N ARG A 256 -20.59 -1.02 -14.79
CA ARG A 256 -21.97 -0.99 -15.33
C ARG A 256 -22.49 -2.38 -15.71
N ASN A 257 -21.61 -3.32 -16.04
CA ASN A 257 -21.99 -4.70 -16.36
C ASN A 257 -22.46 -5.53 -15.16
N ILE A 258 -22.41 -5.00 -13.93
CA ILE A 258 -22.90 -5.66 -12.73
C ILE A 258 -24.40 -5.94 -12.81
N GLU A 259 -25.15 -5.10 -13.50
CA GLU A 259 -26.59 -5.28 -13.70
C GLU A 259 -26.97 -6.59 -14.38
N ARG A 260 -26.06 -7.18 -15.18
CA ARG A 260 -26.27 -8.50 -15.80
C ARG A 260 -26.37 -9.65 -14.80
N LEU A 261 -26.05 -9.42 -13.55
CA LEU A 261 -26.21 -10.40 -12.48
C LEU A 261 -27.67 -10.56 -12.06
N ARG A 262 -28.54 -9.59 -12.33
CA ARG A 262 -29.97 -9.63 -12.00
C ARG A 262 -30.68 -10.84 -12.59
N ASP A 263 -30.28 -11.24 -13.80
CA ASP A 263 -30.89 -12.35 -14.54
C ASP A 263 -30.27 -13.71 -14.18
N ARG A 264 -29.46 -13.79 -13.12
CA ARG A 264 -28.73 -15.00 -12.71
C ARG A 264 -29.04 -15.38 -11.28
N PRO A 265 -29.06 -16.67 -10.95
CA PRO A 265 -29.14 -17.13 -9.56
C PRO A 265 -27.98 -16.55 -8.75
N GLU A 266 -28.25 -16.07 -7.53
CA GLU A 266 -27.22 -15.47 -6.64
C GLU A 266 -26.03 -16.40 -6.38
N SER A 267 -26.29 -17.73 -6.31
CA SER A 267 -25.25 -18.75 -6.14
C SER A 267 -24.20 -18.79 -7.27
N THR A 268 -24.48 -18.11 -8.38
CA THR A 268 -23.59 -18.00 -9.57
C THR A 268 -22.98 -16.61 -9.70
N TRP A 269 -23.27 -15.71 -8.76
CA TRP A 269 -22.73 -14.37 -8.83
C TRP A 269 -21.20 -14.38 -8.61
N ASN A 270 -20.51 -13.60 -9.41
CA ASN A 270 -19.08 -13.44 -9.38
C ASN A 270 -18.76 -11.95 -9.64
N VAL A 271 -17.92 -11.37 -8.79
CA VAL A 271 -17.53 -9.96 -8.85
C VAL A 271 -16.35 -9.69 -9.80
N ASP A 272 -15.67 -10.74 -10.28
CA ASP A 272 -14.54 -10.58 -11.20
C ASP A 272 -15.00 -9.79 -12.45
N ALA A 273 -14.26 -8.73 -12.79
CA ALA A 273 -14.56 -7.79 -13.86
C ALA A 273 -15.93 -7.06 -13.74
N ARG A 274 -16.50 -7.03 -12.53
CA ARG A 274 -17.76 -6.31 -12.21
C ARG A 274 -17.61 -5.33 -11.07
N ILE A 275 -16.59 -5.52 -10.25
CA ILE A 275 -16.26 -4.68 -9.11
C ILE A 275 -14.74 -4.48 -9.06
N THR A 276 -14.31 -3.26 -8.85
CA THR A 276 -13.01 -2.94 -8.29
C THR A 276 -13.18 -2.72 -6.80
N TYR A 277 -12.48 -3.49 -5.98
CA TYR A 277 -12.28 -3.17 -4.59
C TYR A 277 -11.00 -2.38 -4.39
N VAL A 278 -11.06 -1.35 -3.58
CA VAL A 278 -9.89 -0.66 -3.05
C VAL A 278 -9.88 -0.85 -1.54
N TYR A 279 -8.91 -1.59 -1.04
CA TYR A 279 -8.63 -1.73 0.38
C TYR A 279 -7.58 -0.69 0.77
N GLN A 280 -7.94 0.23 1.63
CA GLN A 280 -6.98 1.10 2.28
C GLN A 280 -6.50 0.39 3.54
N LEU A 281 -5.22 0.05 3.58
CA LEU A 281 -4.54 -0.50 4.74
C LEU A 281 -3.79 0.65 5.41
N PHE A 282 -4.33 1.05 6.57
CA PHE A 282 -3.78 2.18 7.30
C PHE A 282 -2.31 1.92 7.69
N PRO A 283 -1.41 2.89 7.57
CA PRO A 283 -1.73 4.27 7.16
C PRO A 283 -1.62 4.54 5.65
N ASN A 284 -0.83 3.80 4.89
CA ASN A 284 -0.25 4.29 3.63
C ASN A 284 -0.25 3.28 2.49
N VAL A 285 -1.07 2.24 2.56
CA VAL A 285 -1.09 1.19 1.53
C VAL A 285 -2.48 1.02 0.95
N MET A 286 -2.54 0.91 -0.39
CA MET A 286 -3.75 0.57 -1.13
C MET A 286 -3.59 -0.78 -1.80
N VAL A 287 -4.60 -1.63 -1.69
CA VAL A 287 -4.71 -2.87 -2.48
C VAL A 287 -5.93 -2.73 -3.37
N ALA A 288 -5.70 -2.57 -4.67
CA ALA A 288 -6.76 -2.40 -5.66
C ALA A 288 -6.91 -3.64 -6.54
N THR A 289 -8.15 -4.12 -6.70
CA THR A 289 -8.45 -5.29 -7.53
C THR A 289 -9.12 -4.85 -8.82
N PHE A 290 -8.37 -4.80 -9.90
CA PHE A 290 -8.90 -4.56 -11.24
C PHE A 290 -9.21 -5.88 -11.96
N PRO A 291 -9.96 -5.85 -13.09
CA PRO A 291 -10.17 -7.06 -13.90
C PRO A 291 -8.86 -7.78 -14.26
N GLY A 292 -8.61 -8.92 -13.64
CA GLY A 292 -7.42 -9.75 -13.88
C GLY A 292 -6.10 -9.26 -13.26
N VAL A 293 -6.10 -8.12 -12.57
CA VAL A 293 -4.90 -7.53 -11.94
C VAL A 293 -5.19 -7.17 -10.49
N VAL A 294 -4.23 -7.42 -9.62
CA VAL A 294 -4.20 -6.85 -8.28
C VAL A 294 -3.00 -5.92 -8.17
N SER A 295 -3.23 -4.69 -7.77
CA SER A 295 -2.19 -3.69 -7.56
C SER A 295 -2.05 -3.36 -6.08
N VAL A 296 -0.82 -3.37 -5.59
CA VAL A 296 -0.46 -2.85 -4.25
C VAL A 296 0.29 -1.55 -4.47
N VAL A 297 -0.18 -0.49 -3.87
CA VAL A 297 0.42 0.84 -3.91
C VAL A 297 0.87 1.21 -2.51
N VAL A 298 2.16 1.46 -2.35
CA VAL A 298 2.76 1.91 -1.09
C VAL A 298 3.16 3.37 -1.23
N ILE A 299 2.71 4.19 -0.28
CA ILE A 299 2.84 5.65 -0.30
C ILE A 299 3.79 6.06 0.82
N ASP A 300 5.05 6.39 0.48
CA ASP A 300 6.09 6.76 1.45
C ASP A 300 6.35 8.26 1.42
N PRO A 301 5.95 9.01 2.45
CA PRO A 301 6.26 10.43 2.53
C PRO A 301 7.78 10.68 2.64
N LEU A 302 8.31 11.58 1.82
CA LEU A 302 9.70 12.04 1.87
C LEU A 302 9.81 13.36 2.66
N ASP A 303 8.93 14.27 2.38
CA ASP A 303 8.74 15.54 3.10
C ASP A 303 7.29 16.02 2.94
N VAL A 304 7.02 17.24 3.35
CA VAL A 304 5.67 17.85 3.33
C VAL A 304 5.04 17.81 1.92
N GLU A 305 5.85 17.92 0.87
CA GLU A 305 5.39 18.11 -0.51
C GLU A 305 5.89 17.05 -1.49
N ARG A 306 6.61 16.06 -1.00
CA ARG A 306 7.12 14.98 -1.84
C ARG A 306 6.86 13.62 -1.23
N THR A 307 6.42 12.73 -2.06
CA THR A 307 6.05 11.37 -1.67
C THR A 307 6.55 10.38 -2.71
N THR A 308 7.19 9.31 -2.26
CA THR A 308 7.47 8.16 -3.13
C THR A 308 6.24 7.29 -3.21
N VAL A 309 5.84 6.96 -4.44
CA VAL A 309 4.76 6.00 -4.71
C VAL A 309 5.38 4.78 -5.37
N SER A 310 5.29 3.64 -4.68
CA SER A 310 5.73 2.34 -5.19
C SER A 310 4.51 1.51 -5.56
N THR A 311 4.40 1.14 -6.84
CA THR A 311 3.29 0.36 -7.37
C THR A 311 3.77 -1.03 -7.78
N TYR A 312 3.04 -2.05 -7.33
CA TYR A 312 3.30 -3.46 -7.67
C TYR A 312 2.03 -4.05 -8.25
N SER A 313 2.06 -4.52 -9.49
CA SER A 313 0.91 -5.16 -10.12
C SER A 313 1.17 -6.62 -10.36
N MET A 314 0.23 -7.44 -9.91
CA MET A 314 0.31 -8.88 -9.92
C MET A 314 -0.88 -9.47 -10.67
N VAL A 315 -0.66 -10.60 -11.31
CA VAL A 315 -1.69 -11.35 -12.04
C VAL A 315 -1.60 -12.83 -11.69
N LYS A 316 -2.68 -13.55 -11.92
CA LYS A 316 -2.68 -15.01 -11.85
C LYS A 316 -1.72 -15.59 -12.91
N PRO A 317 -1.07 -16.75 -12.66
CA PRO A 317 -0.10 -17.36 -13.59
C PRO A 317 -0.64 -17.51 -15.02
N GLU A 318 -1.88 -17.99 -15.15
CA GLU A 318 -2.51 -18.18 -16.45
C GLU A 318 -2.77 -16.88 -17.22
N VAL A 319 -2.93 -15.76 -16.52
CA VAL A 319 -3.05 -14.41 -17.12
C VAL A 319 -1.67 -13.93 -17.58
N ALA A 320 -0.63 -14.15 -16.78
CA ALA A 320 0.75 -13.82 -17.14
C ALA A 320 1.20 -14.57 -18.39
N GLU A 321 0.90 -15.86 -18.49
CA GLU A 321 1.22 -16.68 -19.65
C GLU A 321 0.54 -16.18 -20.94
N ARG A 322 -0.74 -15.84 -20.87
CA ARG A 322 -1.48 -15.27 -22.02
C ARG A 322 -0.92 -13.91 -22.46
N ALA A 323 -0.56 -13.06 -21.50
CA ALA A 323 0.01 -11.74 -21.78
C ALA A 323 1.43 -11.84 -22.40
N SER A 324 2.20 -12.88 -22.07
CA SER A 324 3.52 -13.13 -22.68
C SER A 324 3.41 -13.51 -24.15
N LEU A 325 2.31 -14.19 -24.54
CA LEU A 325 2.05 -14.63 -25.92
C LEU A 325 1.48 -13.51 -26.81
N ASP A 326 0.84 -12.50 -26.19
CA ASP A 326 0.22 -11.38 -26.92
C ASP A 326 0.44 -10.06 -26.16
N PRO A 327 1.51 -9.31 -26.48
CA PRO A 327 1.82 -8.03 -25.82
C PRO A 327 0.71 -6.97 -25.93
N SER A 328 -0.23 -7.06 -26.90
CA SER A 328 -1.36 -6.14 -27.01
C SER A 328 -2.39 -6.32 -25.88
N ARG A 329 -2.32 -7.44 -25.16
CA ARG A 329 -3.18 -7.75 -24.01
C ARG A 329 -2.56 -7.36 -22.67
N ARG A 330 -1.61 -6.45 -22.65
CA ARG A 330 -1.05 -5.93 -21.41
C ARG A 330 -2.13 -5.24 -20.60
N LEU A 331 -2.35 -5.73 -19.38
CA LEU A 331 -3.30 -5.14 -18.44
C LEU A 331 -2.69 -3.97 -17.67
N VAL A 332 -1.35 -3.89 -17.62
CA VAL A 332 -0.58 -2.90 -16.87
C VAL A 332 0.63 -2.44 -17.67
N GLY A 333 1.20 -1.29 -17.30
CA GLY A 333 2.34 -0.66 -17.96
C GLY A 333 1.91 0.38 -18.98
N ALA A 334 2.87 0.98 -19.66
CA ALA A 334 2.70 2.15 -20.50
C ALA A 334 1.55 2.02 -21.52
N GLY A 335 0.61 2.95 -21.48
CA GLY A 335 -0.55 3.02 -22.35
C GLY A 335 -1.72 2.09 -21.97
N SER A 336 -1.60 1.33 -20.85
CA SER A 336 -2.72 0.52 -20.38
C SER A 336 -3.88 1.39 -19.85
N PHE A 337 -5.06 0.78 -19.75
CA PHE A 337 -6.25 1.45 -19.21
C PHE A 337 -6.03 1.93 -17.75
N ILE A 338 -5.39 1.10 -16.93
CA ILE A 338 -5.09 1.42 -15.53
C ILE A 338 -4.07 2.56 -15.45
N GLU A 339 -3.00 2.52 -16.25
CA GLU A 339 -1.95 3.55 -16.22
C GLU A 339 -2.49 4.92 -16.66
N ARG A 340 -3.37 4.96 -17.67
CA ARG A 340 -4.00 6.23 -18.06
C ARG A 340 -4.83 6.83 -16.93
N GLY A 341 -5.62 6.03 -16.21
CA GLY A 341 -6.39 6.50 -15.05
C GLY A 341 -5.46 7.03 -13.94
N LEU A 342 -4.40 6.31 -13.61
CA LEU A 342 -3.41 6.77 -12.61
C LEU A 342 -2.68 8.05 -13.04
N THR A 343 -2.53 8.29 -14.34
CA THR A 343 -1.95 9.54 -14.87
C THR A 343 -2.91 10.71 -14.67
N GLU A 344 -4.20 10.51 -14.97
CA GLU A 344 -5.26 11.49 -14.73
C GLU A 344 -5.34 11.86 -13.24
N ASP A 345 -5.33 10.87 -12.35
CA ASP A 345 -5.30 11.07 -10.88
C ASP A 345 -4.10 11.91 -10.44
N ASN A 346 -2.91 11.60 -10.98
CA ASN A 346 -1.70 12.33 -10.64
C ASN A 346 -1.75 13.80 -11.07
N GLU A 347 -2.36 14.09 -12.22
CA GLU A 347 -2.55 15.48 -12.68
C GLU A 347 -3.48 16.24 -11.72
N MET A 348 -4.60 15.63 -11.31
CA MET A 348 -5.55 16.25 -10.39
C MET A 348 -4.93 16.48 -9.02
N SER A 349 -4.29 15.48 -8.44
CA SER A 349 -3.63 15.58 -7.14
C SER A 349 -2.50 16.61 -7.14
N THR A 350 -1.75 16.74 -8.24
CA THR A 350 -0.76 17.82 -8.42
C THR A 350 -1.44 19.19 -8.42
N GLY A 351 -2.61 19.29 -9.03
CA GLY A 351 -3.45 20.49 -9.01
C GLY A 351 -3.91 20.85 -7.59
N VAL A 352 -4.38 19.86 -6.82
CA VAL A 352 -4.76 20.03 -5.42
C VAL A 352 -3.58 20.58 -4.61
N GLN A 353 -2.40 19.95 -4.68
CA GLN A 353 -1.20 20.39 -3.95
C GLN A 353 -0.85 21.85 -4.25
N ARG A 354 -0.94 22.28 -5.51
CA ARG A 354 -0.72 23.69 -5.86
C ARG A 354 -1.79 24.61 -5.25
N GLY A 355 -3.05 24.16 -5.26
CA GLY A 355 -4.19 24.90 -4.69
C GLY A 355 -4.06 25.13 -3.18
N LEU A 356 -3.51 24.14 -2.43
CA LEU A 356 -3.28 24.27 -0.99
C LEU A 356 -2.40 25.48 -0.63
N HIS A 357 -1.47 25.87 -1.49
CA HIS A 357 -0.58 27.03 -1.28
C HIS A 357 -1.24 28.38 -1.63
N SER A 358 -2.41 28.39 -2.23
CA SER A 358 -3.02 29.64 -2.71
C SER A 358 -3.54 30.54 -1.58
N GLY A 359 -3.76 29.96 -0.38
CA GLY A 359 -4.41 30.64 0.74
C GLY A 359 -5.92 30.90 0.51
N ALA A 360 -6.52 30.30 -0.53
CA ALA A 360 -7.93 30.48 -0.84
C ALA A 360 -8.85 29.75 0.15
N ASN A 361 -8.40 28.61 0.67
CA ASN A 361 -9.16 27.75 1.56
C ASN A 361 -8.47 27.63 2.92
N GLU A 362 -9.24 27.72 4.00
CA GLU A 362 -8.78 27.39 5.35
C GLU A 362 -8.87 25.86 5.61
N PHE A 363 -9.88 25.22 4.99
CA PHE A 363 -10.17 23.80 5.10
C PHE A 363 -10.34 23.19 3.71
N VAL A 364 -9.99 21.90 3.58
CA VAL A 364 -10.45 21.02 2.52
C VAL A 364 -11.80 20.45 2.97
N GLU A 365 -12.80 20.48 2.08
CA GLU A 365 -14.16 20.01 2.36
C GLU A 365 -14.37 18.64 1.72
N PHE A 366 -14.74 17.65 2.54
CA PHE A 366 -15.11 16.31 2.08
C PHE A 366 -16.60 16.08 2.35
N GLY A 367 -17.32 15.73 1.30
CA GLY A 367 -18.77 15.49 1.35
C GLY A 367 -19.13 14.12 1.95
N ARG A 368 -20.44 13.84 2.00
CA ARG A 368 -20.94 12.58 2.57
C ARG A 368 -20.54 11.34 1.74
N HIS A 369 -20.31 11.50 0.46
CA HIS A 369 -19.86 10.42 -0.42
C HIS A 369 -18.36 10.09 -0.27
N GLU A 370 -17.63 10.95 0.45
CA GLU A 370 -16.18 10.85 0.69
C GLU A 370 -15.87 10.38 2.13
N SER A 371 -16.79 9.64 2.74
CA SER A 371 -16.74 9.27 4.17
C SER A 371 -15.52 8.41 4.55
N ALA A 372 -14.92 7.67 3.62
CA ALA A 372 -13.69 6.94 3.87
C ALA A 372 -12.49 7.87 4.11
N ILE A 373 -12.48 9.05 3.49
CA ILE A 373 -11.47 10.09 3.75
C ILE A 373 -11.61 10.61 5.18
N GLY A 374 -12.84 10.91 5.62
CA GLY A 374 -13.10 11.31 7.01
C GLY A 374 -12.66 10.24 8.02
N HIS A 375 -12.90 8.96 7.74
CA HIS A 375 -12.43 7.85 8.57
C HIS A 375 -10.89 7.80 8.66
N PHE A 376 -10.21 7.97 7.52
CA PHE A 376 -8.75 8.01 7.45
C PHE A 376 -8.18 9.14 8.32
N HIS A 377 -8.66 10.39 8.17
CA HIS A 377 -8.16 11.53 8.95
C HIS A 377 -8.47 11.40 10.44
N ALA A 378 -9.68 10.98 10.80
CA ALA A 378 -10.04 10.73 12.20
C ALA A 378 -9.12 9.66 12.84
N THR A 379 -8.81 8.60 12.11
CA THR A 379 -7.88 7.56 12.56
C THR A 379 -6.46 8.11 12.72
N LEU A 380 -6.00 8.90 11.76
CA LEU A 380 -4.68 9.52 11.81
C LEU A 380 -4.53 10.43 13.02
N ASP A 381 -5.52 11.28 13.29
CA ASP A 381 -5.53 12.19 14.44
C ASP A 381 -5.56 11.45 15.78
N GLU A 382 -6.37 10.39 15.88
CA GLU A 382 -6.41 9.53 17.07
C GLU A 382 -5.04 8.90 17.35
N ARG A 383 -4.37 8.34 16.32
CA ARG A 383 -3.06 7.71 16.48
C ARG A 383 -1.97 8.71 16.84
N LEU A 384 -2.00 9.91 16.26
CA LEU A 384 -1.08 10.99 16.61
C LEU A 384 -1.25 11.43 18.07
N ALA A 385 -2.48 11.56 18.55
CA ALA A 385 -2.75 11.90 19.95
C ALA A 385 -2.23 10.80 20.91
N ARG A 386 -2.38 9.52 20.57
CA ARG A 386 -1.86 8.39 21.34
C ARG A 386 -0.33 8.40 21.38
N LEU A 387 0.35 8.69 20.25
CA LEU A 387 1.81 8.77 20.18
C LEU A 387 2.37 9.85 21.11
N VAL A 388 1.74 11.03 21.16
CA VAL A 388 2.14 12.12 22.08
C VAL A 388 2.05 11.68 23.54
N THR A 389 0.99 10.94 23.88
CA THR A 389 0.81 10.44 25.24
C THR A 389 1.84 9.37 25.60
N ALA A 390 2.17 8.46 24.69
CA ALA A 390 3.15 7.39 24.90
C ALA A 390 4.60 7.90 25.06
N THR A 391 4.92 9.06 24.47
CA THR A 391 6.27 9.66 24.56
C THR A 391 6.44 10.61 25.73
N ALA A 392 5.39 10.89 26.52
CA ALA A 392 5.41 11.77 27.67
C ALA A 392 5.72 11.04 28.99
N PHE A 393 5.92 9.74 28.97
CA PHE A 393 6.32 8.85 30.07
C PHE A 393 7.65 8.19 29.78
#